data_3f39e075cde1097f42d23f45d143622e
#
_entry.id   3f39e075cde1097f42d23f45d143622e
#
_cell.length_a   1.000
_cell.length_b   1.000
_cell.length_c   1.000
_cell.angle_alpha   90.00
_cell.angle_beta   90.00
_cell.angle_gamma   90.00
#
_symmetry.space_group_name_H-M   'P 1'
#
loop_
_entity.id
_entity.type
_entity.pdbx_description
1 polymer ?
#
loop_
_entity_poly.entity_id
_entity_poly.type
_entity_poly.pdbx_seq_one_letter_code
_entity_poly.pdbx_strand_id
1 'polypeptide(L)'
;ALYFGTTDLMPHSYMATITYVSGHIIPGELGTYTYFPLYHVFVALSSHVIGLNIETSLFITTGLIFTTTVLFLYYLIKRIFQSDQIALLIVLVYAMNADVIYYGTYMVTRTMAYVGFLILLYLVYSIVETRPEAEYAVTGSTTRRAFAVIVALFILLIHQISMPMIIALIGLLYLFERLTNERRR
;
A
#
# COMPACT_ATOMS: atom_id res chain seq x y z
N ALA A 1 17.71 -16.73 11.99
CA ALA A 1 17.76 -16.82 10.53
C ALA A 1 16.40 -16.39 9.99
N LEU A 2 16.40 -15.45 9.05
CA LEU A 2 15.20 -15.03 8.35
C LEU A 2 14.74 -16.17 7.44
N TYR A 3 13.46 -16.54 7.51
CA TYR A 3 12.94 -17.68 6.75
C TYR A 3 12.43 -17.23 5.38
N PHE A 4 13.11 -17.65 4.33
CA PHE A 4 12.67 -17.47 2.94
C PHE A 4 11.76 -18.65 2.54
N GLY A 5 10.57 -18.71 3.14
CA GLY A 5 9.67 -19.87 3.00
C GLY A 5 8.88 -19.95 1.71
N THR A 6 9.06 -18.99 0.78
CA THR A 6 8.24 -18.95 -0.43
C THR A 6 9.07 -18.75 -1.69
N THR A 7 8.65 -19.39 -2.77
CA THR A 7 9.30 -19.33 -4.08
C THR A 7 9.36 -17.91 -4.66
N ASP A 8 8.37 -17.05 -4.34
CA ASP A 8 8.31 -15.68 -4.87
C ASP A 8 9.29 -14.72 -4.20
N LEU A 9 9.66 -14.96 -2.94
CA LEU A 9 10.56 -14.07 -2.21
C LEU A 9 11.98 -14.10 -2.75
N MET A 10 12.45 -15.26 -3.18
CA MET A 10 13.80 -15.44 -3.73
C MET A 10 14.05 -14.59 -4.99
N PRO A 11 13.19 -14.61 -6.02
CA PRO A 11 13.31 -13.73 -7.17
C PRO A 11 13.34 -12.24 -6.79
N HIS A 12 12.51 -11.81 -5.86
CA HIS A 12 12.49 -10.41 -5.43
C HIS A 12 13.79 -10.00 -4.70
N SER A 13 14.32 -10.86 -3.83
CA SER A 13 15.62 -10.64 -3.19
C SER A 13 16.74 -10.55 -4.22
N TYR A 14 16.77 -11.47 -5.20
CA TYR A 14 17.73 -11.48 -6.30
C TYR A 14 17.68 -10.19 -7.14
N MET A 15 16.49 -9.77 -7.56
CA MET A 15 16.29 -8.55 -8.34
C MET A 15 16.70 -7.29 -7.57
N ALA A 16 16.38 -7.22 -6.26
CA ALA A 16 16.84 -6.14 -5.41
C ALA A 16 18.37 -6.13 -5.26
N THR A 17 19.01 -7.30 -5.19
CA THR A 17 20.47 -7.42 -5.16
C THR A 17 21.11 -6.92 -6.46
N ILE A 18 20.56 -7.29 -7.62
CA ILE A 18 21.03 -6.77 -8.91
C ILE A 18 20.93 -5.24 -8.93
N THR A 19 19.78 -4.69 -8.55
CA THR A 19 19.57 -3.24 -8.49
C THR A 19 20.58 -2.57 -7.54
N TYR A 20 20.84 -3.17 -6.38
CA TYR A 20 21.79 -2.68 -5.39
C TYR A 20 23.23 -2.66 -5.92
N VAL A 21 23.68 -3.76 -6.55
CA VAL A 21 25.07 -3.89 -7.02
C VAL A 21 25.33 -3.09 -8.29
N SER A 22 24.37 -3.07 -9.22
CA SER A 22 24.53 -2.38 -10.50
C SER A 22 24.28 -0.87 -10.42
N GLY A 23 23.53 -0.41 -9.42
CA GLY A 23 23.05 0.97 -9.36
C GLY A 23 22.00 1.33 -10.42
N HIS A 24 21.46 0.33 -11.12
CA HIS A 24 20.48 0.48 -12.20
C HIS A 24 19.24 -0.35 -11.93
N ILE A 25 18.14 -0.02 -12.64
CA ILE A 25 16.93 -0.86 -12.64
C ILE A 25 17.22 -2.24 -13.23
N ILE A 26 16.37 -3.20 -12.92
CA ILE A 26 16.48 -4.58 -13.37
C ILE A 26 16.58 -4.64 -14.91
N PRO A 27 17.55 -5.38 -15.49
CA PRO A 27 17.65 -5.57 -16.92
C PRO A 27 16.40 -6.23 -17.54
N GLY A 28 16.08 -5.87 -18.81
CA GLY A 28 14.90 -6.36 -19.52
C GLY A 28 14.85 -7.88 -19.70
N GLU A 29 16.02 -8.53 -19.74
CA GLU A 29 16.16 -9.99 -19.87
C GLU A 29 15.65 -10.75 -18.65
N LEU A 30 15.53 -10.09 -17.48
CA LEU A 30 15.05 -10.68 -16.23
C LEU A 30 13.52 -10.63 -16.06
N GLY A 31 12.80 -10.15 -17.08
CA GLY A 31 11.35 -10.23 -17.14
C GLY A 31 10.62 -8.90 -16.92
N THR A 32 9.31 -9.00 -16.68
CA THR A 32 8.39 -7.85 -16.67
C THR A 32 8.63 -6.84 -15.56
N TYR A 33 9.34 -7.21 -14.50
CA TYR A 33 9.66 -6.30 -13.37
C TYR A 33 10.56 -5.13 -13.75
N THR A 34 11.19 -5.16 -14.93
CA THR A 34 11.89 -4.01 -15.51
C THR A 34 10.96 -2.80 -15.66
N TYR A 35 9.70 -3.04 -16.01
CA TYR A 35 8.67 -1.99 -16.17
C TYR A 35 8.05 -1.56 -14.84
N PHE A 36 8.24 -2.32 -13.76
CA PHE A 36 7.67 -2.09 -12.42
C PHE A 36 8.77 -2.19 -11.34
N PRO A 37 9.83 -1.39 -11.45
CA PRO A 37 11.05 -1.58 -10.67
C PRO A 37 10.97 -1.02 -9.25
N LEU A 38 9.93 -0.25 -8.91
CA LEU A 38 9.93 0.62 -7.74
C LEU A 38 10.12 -0.15 -6.43
N TYR A 39 9.59 -1.36 -6.32
CA TYR A 39 9.81 -2.21 -5.14
C TYR A 39 11.29 -2.55 -4.93
N HIS A 40 11.96 -3.02 -5.99
CA HIS A 40 13.36 -3.46 -5.92
C HIS A 40 14.30 -2.28 -5.70
N VAL A 41 14.02 -1.14 -6.36
CA VAL A 41 14.71 0.13 -6.13
C VAL A 41 14.55 0.59 -4.68
N PHE A 42 13.35 0.49 -4.13
CA PHE A 42 13.08 0.86 -2.74
C PHE A 42 13.87 -0.01 -1.76
N VAL A 43 13.88 -1.34 -1.95
CA VAL A 43 14.65 -2.26 -1.08
C VAL A 43 16.15 -1.99 -1.21
N ALA A 44 16.66 -1.78 -2.44
CA ALA A 44 18.06 -1.49 -2.68
C ALA A 44 18.50 -0.17 -2.01
N LEU A 45 17.70 0.91 -2.17
CA LEU A 45 17.95 2.19 -1.52
C LEU A 45 17.89 2.08 0.01
N SER A 46 16.93 1.33 0.53
CA SER A 46 16.81 1.09 1.97
C SER A 46 18.04 0.38 2.52
N SER A 47 18.56 -0.61 1.80
CA SER A 47 19.80 -1.30 2.14
C SER A 47 21.00 -0.35 2.20
N HIS A 48 21.13 0.54 1.21
CA HIS A 48 22.19 1.56 1.22
C HIS A 48 22.07 2.54 2.39
N VAL A 49 20.86 3.00 2.69
CA VAL A 49 20.62 4.00 3.75
C VAL A 49 20.81 3.40 5.14
N ILE A 50 20.32 2.18 5.36
CA ILE A 50 20.36 1.53 6.68
C ILE A 50 21.69 0.82 6.91
N GLY A 51 22.45 0.49 5.85
CA GLY A 51 23.70 -0.24 5.94
C GLY A 51 23.53 -1.75 6.23
N LEU A 52 22.36 -2.31 5.97
CA LEU A 52 22.07 -3.72 6.14
C LEU A 52 22.12 -4.46 4.78
N ASN A 53 22.28 -5.78 4.82
CA ASN A 53 22.18 -6.59 3.60
C ASN A 53 20.76 -6.53 3.02
N ILE A 54 20.62 -6.87 1.74
CA ILE A 54 19.36 -6.81 0.99
C ILE A 54 18.26 -7.61 1.68
N GLU A 55 18.57 -8.83 2.12
CA GLU A 55 17.59 -9.72 2.76
C GLU A 55 17.02 -9.11 4.04
N THR A 56 17.89 -8.61 4.91
CA THR A 56 17.47 -7.96 6.16
C THR A 56 16.71 -6.65 5.89
N SER A 57 17.18 -5.85 4.92
CA SER A 57 16.52 -4.60 4.53
C SER A 57 15.15 -4.86 3.96
N LEU A 58 14.97 -5.90 3.15
CA LEU A 58 13.69 -6.30 2.60
C LEU A 58 12.68 -6.62 3.72
N PHE A 59 13.07 -7.41 4.72
CA PHE A 59 12.18 -7.74 5.84
C PHE A 59 11.88 -6.54 6.74
N ILE A 60 12.89 -5.79 7.12
CA ILE A 60 12.70 -4.65 8.05
C ILE A 60 11.89 -3.56 7.39
N THR A 61 12.27 -3.11 6.19
CA THR A 61 11.63 -1.96 5.55
C THR A 61 10.23 -2.27 5.07
N THR A 62 10.02 -3.39 4.39
CA THR A 62 8.69 -3.79 3.92
C THR A 62 7.78 -4.11 5.10
N GLY A 63 8.29 -4.80 6.14
CA GLY A 63 7.54 -5.10 7.35
C GLY A 63 7.10 -3.85 8.12
N LEU A 64 8.02 -2.89 8.32
CA LEU A 64 7.67 -1.62 8.97
C LEU A 64 6.61 -0.85 8.18
N ILE A 65 6.75 -0.78 6.85
CA ILE A 65 5.75 -0.12 6.00
C ILE A 65 4.41 -0.87 6.08
N PHE A 66 4.42 -2.20 6.04
CA PHE A 66 3.19 -2.97 6.15
C PHE A 66 2.46 -2.74 7.47
N THR A 67 3.16 -2.55 8.59
CA THR A 67 2.50 -2.25 9.87
C THR A 67 1.70 -0.95 9.84
N THR A 68 2.02 -0.01 8.95
CA THR A 68 1.25 1.23 8.79
C THR A 68 -0.17 1.00 8.26
N THR A 69 -0.46 -0.18 7.69
CA THR A 69 -1.81 -0.56 7.26
C THR A 69 -2.82 -0.48 8.39
N VAL A 70 -2.40 -0.82 9.61
CA VAL A 70 -3.20 -0.72 10.84
C VAL A 70 -3.67 0.72 11.07
N LEU A 71 -2.77 1.71 10.89
CA LEU A 71 -3.07 3.13 11.07
C LEU A 71 -4.03 3.63 9.99
N PHE A 72 -3.76 3.33 8.71
CA PHE A 72 -4.63 3.78 7.62
C PHE A 72 -6.01 3.16 7.72
N LEU A 73 -6.11 1.88 8.07
CA LEU A 73 -7.39 1.22 8.30
C LEU A 73 -8.14 1.85 9.48
N TYR A 74 -7.45 2.12 10.60
CA TYR A 74 -8.05 2.80 11.74
C TYR A 74 -8.66 4.14 11.35
N TYR A 75 -7.90 5.01 10.69
CA TYR A 75 -8.40 6.32 10.29
C TYR A 75 -9.53 6.23 9.27
N LEU A 76 -9.49 5.27 8.35
CA LEU A 76 -10.57 5.03 7.39
C LEU A 76 -11.86 4.62 8.12
N ILE A 77 -11.79 3.63 8.98
CA ILE A 77 -12.96 3.11 9.72
C ILE A 77 -13.51 4.16 10.68
N LYS A 78 -12.64 4.85 11.42
CA LYS A 78 -13.04 5.97 12.28
C LYS A 78 -13.80 7.03 11.49
N ARG A 79 -13.34 7.35 10.28
CA ARG A 79 -13.99 8.32 9.41
C ARG A 79 -15.37 7.85 8.92
N ILE A 80 -15.50 6.55 8.58
CA ILE A 80 -16.77 5.96 8.12
C ILE A 80 -17.80 5.90 9.25
N PHE A 81 -17.41 5.34 10.38
CA PHE A 81 -18.33 5.03 11.49
C PHE A 81 -18.40 6.12 12.56
N GLN A 82 -17.52 7.13 12.53
CA GLN A 82 -17.42 8.20 13.53
C GLN A 82 -17.27 7.68 14.97
N SER A 83 -16.59 6.54 15.13
CA SER A 83 -16.41 5.85 16.40
C SER A 83 -15.01 5.27 16.52
N ASP A 84 -14.29 5.70 17.56
CA ASP A 84 -12.98 5.16 17.90
C ASP A 84 -13.07 3.69 18.34
N GLN A 85 -14.13 3.33 19.05
CA GLN A 85 -14.33 1.97 19.55
C GLN A 85 -14.53 0.98 18.41
N ILE A 86 -15.37 1.34 17.43
CA ILE A 86 -15.59 0.50 16.24
C ILE A 86 -14.30 0.40 15.42
N ALA A 87 -13.59 1.51 15.25
CA ALA A 87 -12.34 1.53 14.51
C ALA A 87 -11.28 0.61 15.17
N LEU A 88 -11.09 0.71 16.49
CA LEU A 88 -10.16 -0.14 17.24
C LEU A 88 -10.55 -1.62 17.17
N LEU A 89 -11.85 -1.95 17.30
CA LEU A 89 -12.32 -3.32 17.21
C LEU A 89 -12.02 -3.92 15.82
N ILE A 90 -12.36 -3.20 14.75
CA ILE A 90 -12.13 -3.69 13.39
C ILE A 90 -10.63 -3.84 13.10
N VAL A 91 -9.80 -2.91 13.55
CA VAL A 91 -8.35 -2.98 13.37
C VAL A 91 -7.75 -4.13 14.18
N LEU A 92 -8.26 -4.41 15.37
CA LEU A 92 -7.83 -5.57 16.15
C LEU A 92 -8.16 -6.88 15.41
N VAL A 93 -9.39 -7.03 14.91
CA VAL A 93 -9.80 -8.19 14.11
C VAL A 93 -8.94 -8.32 12.85
N TYR A 94 -8.68 -7.21 12.17
CA TYR A 94 -7.79 -7.16 11.02
C TYR A 94 -6.38 -7.65 11.37
N ALA A 95 -5.78 -7.13 12.44
CA ALA A 95 -4.42 -7.49 12.85
C ALA A 95 -4.29 -8.96 13.29
N MET A 96 -5.37 -9.57 13.76
CA MET A 96 -5.42 -10.99 14.14
C MET A 96 -5.76 -11.92 12.96
N ASN A 97 -6.09 -11.39 11.80
CA ASN A 97 -6.44 -12.20 10.64
C ASN A 97 -5.21 -12.94 10.11
N ALA A 98 -5.35 -14.25 9.90
CA ALA A 98 -4.26 -15.11 9.44
C ALA A 98 -3.67 -14.67 8.10
N ASP A 99 -4.50 -14.20 7.16
CA ASP A 99 -4.04 -13.71 5.86
C ASP A 99 -3.21 -12.42 6.01
N VAL A 100 -3.62 -11.52 6.91
CA VAL A 100 -2.87 -10.28 7.20
C VAL A 100 -1.50 -10.61 7.78
N ILE A 101 -1.45 -11.54 8.74
CA ILE A 101 -0.18 -12.01 9.33
C ILE A 101 0.68 -12.66 8.25
N TYR A 102 0.11 -13.55 7.45
CA TYR A 102 0.82 -14.22 6.36
C TYR A 102 1.40 -13.22 5.36
N TYR A 103 0.57 -12.32 4.81
CA TYR A 103 1.06 -11.32 3.86
C TYR A 103 1.98 -10.28 4.49
N GLY A 104 1.85 -10.01 5.77
CA GLY A 104 2.79 -9.18 6.55
C GLY A 104 4.19 -9.79 6.66
N THR A 105 4.32 -11.10 6.54
CA THR A 105 5.60 -11.81 6.54
C THR A 105 6.09 -12.19 5.14
N TYR A 106 5.23 -12.08 4.13
CA TYR A 106 5.50 -12.52 2.76
C TYR A 106 6.33 -11.54 1.91
N MET A 107 6.57 -10.33 2.36
CA MET A 107 7.50 -9.29 1.87
C MET A 107 7.75 -9.25 0.34
N VAL A 108 6.68 -9.27 -0.45
CA VAL A 108 6.73 -9.17 -1.91
C VAL A 108 6.09 -7.87 -2.42
N THR A 109 6.19 -7.60 -3.71
CA THR A 109 5.62 -6.41 -4.35
C THR A 109 4.14 -6.19 -4.01
N ARG A 110 3.35 -7.25 -3.93
CA ARG A 110 1.92 -7.23 -3.57
C ARG A 110 1.68 -6.67 -2.17
N THR A 111 2.52 -7.01 -1.21
CA THR A 111 2.44 -6.52 0.17
C THR A 111 2.54 -5.00 0.22
N MET A 112 3.49 -4.42 -0.51
CA MET A 112 3.66 -2.97 -0.58
C MET A 112 2.55 -2.29 -1.40
N ALA A 113 2.07 -2.93 -2.47
CA ALA A 113 0.92 -2.43 -3.23
C ALA A 113 -0.36 -2.37 -2.37
N TYR A 114 -0.53 -3.31 -1.44
CA TYR A 114 -1.65 -3.31 -0.51
C TYR A 114 -1.60 -2.13 0.48
N VAL A 115 -0.42 -1.76 0.95
CA VAL A 115 -0.25 -0.53 1.75
C VAL A 115 -0.70 0.69 0.95
N GLY A 116 -0.21 0.81 -0.28
CA GLY A 116 -0.62 1.88 -1.20
C GLY A 116 -2.14 1.90 -1.42
N PHE A 117 -2.76 0.72 -1.56
CA PHE A 117 -4.21 0.60 -1.72
C PHE A 117 -4.98 1.18 -0.52
N LEU A 118 -4.59 0.88 0.72
CA LEU A 118 -5.27 1.43 1.90
C LEU A 118 -5.11 2.95 2.00
N ILE A 119 -3.94 3.47 1.66
CA ILE A 119 -3.71 4.92 1.58
C ILE A 119 -4.62 5.54 0.52
N LEU A 120 -4.67 4.96 -0.68
CA LEU A 120 -5.49 5.43 -1.79
C LEU A 120 -6.97 5.39 -1.42
N LEU A 121 -7.44 4.31 -0.80
CA LEU A 121 -8.82 4.16 -0.34
C LEU A 121 -9.20 5.25 0.66
N TYR A 122 -8.33 5.53 1.64
CA TYR A 122 -8.53 6.63 2.58
C TYR A 122 -8.62 7.99 1.87
N LEU A 123 -7.71 8.27 0.92
CA LEU A 123 -7.69 9.51 0.17
C LEU A 123 -8.95 9.67 -0.70
N VAL A 124 -9.33 8.63 -1.45
CA VAL A 124 -10.54 8.64 -2.29
C VAL A 124 -11.78 8.85 -1.43
N TYR A 125 -11.92 8.10 -0.34
CA TYR A 125 -13.03 8.29 0.58
C TYR A 125 -13.07 9.72 1.12
N SER A 126 -11.93 10.29 1.50
CA SER A 126 -11.83 11.65 2.00
C SER A 126 -12.14 12.74 0.96
N ILE A 127 -12.04 12.44 -0.33
CA ILE A 127 -12.38 13.33 -1.44
C ILE A 127 -13.88 13.27 -1.74
N VAL A 128 -14.46 12.07 -1.67
CA VAL A 128 -15.88 11.82 -2.03
C VAL A 128 -16.82 12.19 -0.89
N GLU A 129 -16.34 12.11 0.35
CA GLU A 129 -17.14 12.46 1.52
C GLU A 129 -17.57 13.95 1.50
N THR A 130 -18.88 14.18 1.51
CA THR A 130 -19.48 15.53 1.41
C THR A 130 -19.85 16.15 2.76
N ARG A 131 -19.37 15.60 3.89
CA ARG A 131 -19.72 16.11 5.22
C ARG A 131 -19.05 17.46 5.48
N PRO A 132 -19.83 18.53 5.78
CA PRO A 132 -19.27 19.87 6.00
C PRO A 132 -18.49 20.01 7.32
N GLU A 133 -18.65 19.07 8.25
CA GLU A 133 -18.10 19.15 9.61
C GLU A 133 -16.80 18.37 9.80
N ALA A 134 -16.13 17.96 8.72
CA ALA A 134 -14.84 17.28 8.86
C ALA A 134 -13.77 18.28 9.36
N GLU A 135 -13.69 18.43 10.67
CA GLU A 135 -12.74 19.27 11.43
C GLU A 135 -11.25 19.00 11.07
N TYR A 136 -10.98 18.00 10.28
CA TYR A 136 -9.66 17.58 9.83
C TYR A 136 -9.34 17.92 8.36
N ALA A 137 -9.99 18.92 7.78
CA ALA A 137 -9.65 19.40 6.45
C ALA A 137 -8.35 20.23 6.45
N VAL A 138 -7.27 19.70 7.00
CA VAL A 138 -5.95 20.36 7.06
C VAL A 138 -5.36 20.55 5.65
N THR A 139 -5.79 19.74 4.68
CA THR A 139 -5.33 19.83 3.29
C THR A 139 -6.48 20.06 2.34
N GLY A 140 -6.34 21.02 1.43
CA GLY A 140 -7.35 21.33 0.40
C GLY A 140 -7.65 20.12 -0.50
N SER A 141 -8.83 20.13 -1.12
CA SER A 141 -9.25 19.05 -2.05
C SER A 141 -8.23 18.77 -3.16
N THR A 142 -7.59 19.81 -3.68
CA THR A 142 -6.56 19.69 -4.72
C THR A 142 -5.34 18.91 -4.23
N THR A 143 -4.85 19.17 -3.04
CA THR A 143 -3.71 18.46 -2.45
C THR A 143 -4.03 16.97 -2.26
N ARG A 144 -5.21 16.64 -1.75
CA ARG A 144 -5.63 15.23 -1.60
C ARG A 144 -5.73 14.49 -2.94
N ARG A 145 -6.25 15.16 -3.98
CA ARG A 145 -6.28 14.61 -5.34
C ARG A 145 -4.88 14.37 -5.89
N ALA A 146 -3.97 15.33 -5.72
CA ALA A 146 -2.58 15.17 -6.13
C ALA A 146 -1.91 13.97 -5.42
N PHE A 147 -2.09 13.84 -4.10
CA PHE A 147 -1.59 12.67 -3.37
C PHE A 147 -2.21 11.36 -3.83
N ALA A 148 -3.51 11.33 -4.12
CA ALA A 148 -4.16 10.13 -4.64
C ALA A 148 -3.56 9.68 -5.99
N VAL A 149 -3.25 10.63 -6.88
CA VAL A 149 -2.56 10.34 -8.15
C VAL A 149 -1.15 9.80 -7.90
N ILE A 150 -0.38 10.41 -6.99
CA ILE A 150 0.97 9.94 -6.65
C ILE A 150 0.93 8.51 -6.10
N VAL A 151 -0.01 8.22 -5.19
CA VAL A 151 -0.17 6.88 -4.62
C VAL A 151 -0.63 5.87 -5.67
N ALA A 152 -1.50 6.26 -6.59
CA ALA A 152 -1.91 5.39 -7.69
C ALA A 152 -0.73 5.04 -8.62
N LEU A 153 0.10 6.03 -8.97
CA LEU A 153 1.34 5.80 -9.73
C LEU A 153 2.33 4.91 -8.96
N PHE A 154 2.47 5.12 -7.66
CA PHE A 154 3.29 4.29 -6.80
C PHE A 154 2.85 2.82 -6.86
N ILE A 155 1.54 2.54 -6.73
CA ILE A 155 1.00 1.17 -6.81
C ILE A 155 1.28 0.56 -8.18
N LEU A 156 1.05 1.34 -9.26
CA LEU A 156 1.29 0.90 -10.64
C LEU A 156 2.76 0.48 -10.84
N LEU A 157 3.71 1.29 -10.35
CA LEU A 157 5.14 1.03 -10.49
C LEU A 157 5.67 -0.08 -9.57
N ILE A 158 4.90 -0.47 -8.55
CA ILE A 158 5.24 -1.59 -7.66
C ILE A 158 4.65 -2.90 -8.17
N HIS A 159 3.35 -2.91 -8.55
CA HIS A 159 2.64 -4.16 -8.85
C HIS A 159 1.49 -3.95 -9.82
N GLN A 160 1.77 -4.10 -11.10
CA GLN A 160 0.83 -3.87 -12.22
C GLN A 160 -0.50 -4.63 -12.09
N ILE A 161 -0.44 -5.90 -11.65
CA ILE A 161 -1.61 -6.80 -11.60
C ILE A 161 -2.64 -6.33 -10.56
N SER A 162 -2.23 -5.58 -9.53
CA SER A 162 -3.15 -5.03 -8.53
C SER A 162 -4.00 -3.88 -9.05
N MET A 163 -3.56 -3.16 -10.08
CA MET A 163 -4.24 -1.95 -10.55
C MET A 163 -5.67 -2.17 -11.07
N PRO A 164 -5.97 -3.17 -11.93
CA PRO A 164 -7.33 -3.39 -12.37
C PRO A 164 -8.30 -3.65 -11.21
N MET A 165 -7.87 -4.43 -10.21
CA MET A 165 -8.68 -4.71 -9.02
C MET A 165 -8.91 -3.47 -8.18
N ILE A 166 -7.89 -2.64 -8.00
CA ILE A 166 -7.95 -1.39 -7.26
C ILE A 166 -8.88 -0.40 -7.95
N ILE A 167 -8.80 -0.25 -9.27
CA ILE A 167 -9.68 0.61 -10.06
C ILE A 167 -11.13 0.15 -9.92
N ALA A 168 -11.40 -1.16 -10.03
CA ALA A 168 -12.73 -1.70 -9.86
C ALA A 168 -13.31 -1.44 -8.46
N LEU A 169 -12.53 -1.65 -7.40
CA LEU A 169 -12.95 -1.40 -6.02
C LEU A 169 -13.22 0.09 -5.75
N ILE A 170 -12.35 0.97 -6.24
CA ILE A 170 -12.55 2.42 -6.10
C ILE A 170 -13.76 2.88 -6.90
N GLY A 171 -13.95 2.35 -8.11
CA GLY A 171 -15.13 2.62 -8.93
C GLY A 171 -16.44 2.20 -8.24
N LEU A 172 -16.45 1.02 -7.63
CA LEU A 172 -17.60 0.55 -6.84
C LEU A 172 -17.86 1.42 -5.61
N LEU A 173 -16.80 1.81 -4.88
CA LEU A 173 -16.93 2.73 -3.75
C LEU A 173 -17.54 4.07 -4.18
N TYR A 174 -17.02 4.64 -5.27
CA TYR A 174 -17.53 5.90 -5.81
C TYR A 174 -18.99 5.80 -6.21
N LEU A 175 -19.37 4.72 -6.91
CA LEU A 175 -20.75 4.48 -7.33
C LEU A 175 -21.68 4.33 -6.13
N PHE A 176 -21.26 3.57 -5.12
CA PHE A 176 -22.03 3.35 -3.89
C PHE A 176 -22.25 4.66 -3.13
N GLU A 177 -21.21 5.46 -2.94
CA GLU A 177 -21.30 6.77 -2.29
C GLU A 177 -22.24 7.72 -3.06
N ARG A 178 -22.16 7.74 -4.38
CA ARG A 178 -23.03 8.56 -5.21
C ARG A 178 -24.50 8.18 -5.06
N LEU A 179 -24.82 6.89 -5.15
CA LEU A 179 -26.18 6.36 -4.99
C LEU A 179 -26.76 6.63 -3.59
N THR A 180 -25.91 6.55 -2.56
CA THR A 180 -26.31 6.80 -1.18
C THR A 180 -26.58 8.29 -0.95
N ASN A 181 -25.76 9.17 -1.52
CA ASN A 181 -25.94 10.62 -1.40
C ASN A 181 -27.16 11.13 -2.18
N GLU A 182 -27.47 10.54 -3.33
CA GLU A 182 -28.69 10.89 -4.09
C GLU A 182 -29.98 10.52 -3.34
N ARG A 183 -29.95 9.45 -2.53
CA ARG A 183 -31.10 9.04 -1.69
C ARG A 183 -31.29 9.92 -0.45
N ARG A 184 -30.28 10.69 -0.06
CA ARG A 184 -30.33 11.59 1.11
C ARG A 184 -30.73 13.02 0.76
N ARG A 185 -30.80 13.36 -0.53
CA ARG A 185 -31.34 14.62 -1.06
C ARG A 185 -32.83 14.50 -1.37
#